data_51c536dc6a5569d4f9f69d781e7dc6fd
#
_entry.id   51c536dc6a5569d4f9f69d781e7dc6fd
#
_cell.length_a   1.000
_cell.length_b   1.000
_cell.length_c   1.000
_cell.angle_alpha   90.00
_cell.angle_beta   90.00
_cell.angle_gamma   90.00
#
_symmetry.space_group_name_H-M   'P 1'
#
loop_
_entity.id
_entity.type
_entity.pdbx_description
1 polymer ?
#
loop_
_entity_poly.entity_id
_entity_poly.type
_entity_poly.pdbx_seq_one_letter_code
_entity_poly.pdbx_strand_id
1 'polypeptide(L)'
;MKYEPLKKVYYTNENGYELEYSKRYAAPFTQHFDMPIKEYNRKNTYSAFLIYTQEIALLMEQIYKSYETLLYVIHSVPKIVLDQFTLLSILEEVKSTNEIEGIHSTRKELRDIIDGTAPRSARFTSVIHKYEDLLGRTDIKFKTCEDVRAFYDDFAHAEVIAENPDNELDGKLFRKSSVDIDSGTGKTIHQGVMPEERIISLMQYALELLNDESVPLLVRVSIFHYFFAYIHPFYDGNGRTDRFITSYFLSKHFHPLASLRLSI
;
A
#
# COMPACT_ATOMS: atom_id res chain seq x y z
N MET A 1 5.05 11.06 -24.84
CA MET A 1 6.06 10.01 -25.13
C MET A 1 5.74 8.85 -24.21
N LYS A 2 5.54 7.65 -24.72
CA LYS A 2 5.24 6.46 -23.91
C LYS A 2 6.56 5.73 -23.63
N TYR A 3 6.92 5.61 -22.36
CA TYR A 3 8.10 4.84 -21.93
C TYR A 3 7.73 3.37 -21.78
N GLU A 4 8.53 2.48 -22.34
CA GLU A 4 8.42 1.06 -22.01
C GLU A 4 8.91 0.79 -20.59
N PRO A 5 8.34 -0.17 -19.85
CA PRO A 5 8.88 -0.56 -18.53
C PRO A 5 10.37 -0.90 -18.60
N LEU A 6 11.18 -0.39 -17.71
CA LEU A 6 12.63 -0.66 -17.67
C LEU A 6 12.94 -2.16 -17.59
N LYS A 7 12.11 -2.93 -16.89
CA LYS A 7 12.17 -4.40 -16.88
C LYS A 7 12.11 -4.99 -18.28
N LYS A 8 11.22 -4.47 -19.15
CA LYS A 8 11.12 -4.95 -20.54
C LYS A 8 12.35 -4.56 -21.35
N VAL A 9 12.86 -3.33 -21.17
CA VAL A 9 14.11 -2.87 -21.81
C VAL A 9 15.27 -3.80 -21.47
N TYR A 10 15.40 -4.19 -20.21
CA TYR A 10 16.46 -5.10 -19.76
C TYR A 10 16.41 -6.45 -20.49
N TYR A 11 15.24 -7.08 -20.56
CA TYR A 11 15.10 -8.39 -21.20
C TYR A 11 15.24 -8.36 -22.72
N THR A 12 15.01 -7.21 -23.35
CA THR A 12 15.16 -7.06 -24.82
C THR A 12 16.54 -6.57 -25.22
N ASN A 13 17.22 -5.78 -24.38
CA ASN A 13 18.53 -5.20 -24.65
C ASN A 13 19.25 -4.88 -23.35
N GLU A 14 19.89 -5.90 -22.75
CA GLU A 14 20.61 -5.75 -21.49
C GLU A 14 21.74 -4.70 -21.57
N ASN A 15 22.46 -4.66 -22.69
CA ASN A 15 23.54 -3.69 -22.92
C ASN A 15 23.03 -2.24 -23.06
N GLY A 16 21.78 -2.06 -23.48
CA GLY A 16 21.14 -0.74 -23.61
C GLY A 16 20.44 -0.26 -22.35
N TYR A 17 20.31 -1.10 -21.33
CA TYR A 17 19.59 -0.78 -20.10
C TYR A 17 20.17 0.43 -19.36
N GLU A 18 21.49 0.43 -19.12
CA GLU A 18 22.17 1.51 -18.43
C GLU A 18 22.03 2.87 -19.12
N LEU A 19 22.10 2.85 -20.46
CA LEU A 19 21.92 4.06 -21.27
C LEU A 19 20.46 4.56 -21.16
N GLU A 20 19.50 3.67 -21.24
CA GLU A 20 18.08 4.02 -21.15
C GLU A 20 17.71 4.50 -19.74
N TYR A 21 18.24 3.85 -18.70
CA TYR A 21 18.09 4.31 -17.32
C TYR A 21 18.63 5.74 -17.15
N SER A 22 19.90 5.96 -17.54
CA SER A 22 20.56 7.27 -17.41
C SER A 22 19.83 8.37 -18.19
N LYS A 23 19.35 8.06 -19.41
CA LYS A 23 18.55 8.96 -20.23
C LYS A 23 17.26 9.36 -19.56
N ARG A 24 16.54 8.40 -18.95
CA ARG A 24 15.29 8.66 -18.23
C ARG A 24 15.54 9.40 -16.92
N TYR A 25 16.58 9.04 -16.20
CA TYR A 25 16.98 9.68 -14.95
C TYR A 25 17.30 11.17 -15.16
N ALA A 26 17.98 11.51 -16.26
CA ALA A 26 18.31 12.89 -16.63
C ALA A 26 17.21 13.61 -17.45
N ALA A 27 16.07 12.97 -17.70
CA ALA A 27 15.02 13.56 -18.52
C ALA A 27 14.36 14.77 -17.83
N PRO A 28 13.87 15.78 -18.58
CA PRO A 28 13.04 16.84 -18.03
C PRO A 28 11.81 16.28 -17.29
N PHE A 29 11.40 16.94 -16.22
CA PHE A 29 10.26 16.56 -15.38
C PHE A 29 10.44 15.20 -14.67
N THR A 30 11.70 14.81 -14.42
CA THR A 30 12.04 13.65 -13.58
C THR A 30 12.24 14.12 -12.13
N GLN A 31 11.47 13.53 -11.22
CA GLN A 31 11.67 13.65 -9.78
C GLN A 31 12.54 12.50 -9.31
N HIS A 32 13.58 12.79 -8.54
CA HIS A 32 14.52 11.82 -8.00
C HIS A 32 14.20 11.53 -6.54
N PHE A 33 14.48 10.30 -6.10
CA PHE A 33 14.27 9.86 -4.73
C PHE A 33 15.53 9.21 -4.17
N ASP A 34 15.85 9.49 -2.92
CA ASP A 34 16.95 8.86 -2.18
C ASP A 34 16.56 7.44 -1.71
N MET A 35 15.95 6.70 -2.63
CA MET A 35 15.54 5.31 -2.45
C MET A 35 16.37 4.43 -3.38
N PRO A 36 17.36 3.69 -2.84
CA PRO A 36 18.17 2.76 -3.62
C PRO A 36 17.38 1.48 -3.92
N ILE A 37 17.09 1.25 -5.18
CA ILE A 37 16.39 0.06 -5.68
C ILE A 37 17.41 -0.94 -6.20
N LYS A 38 17.38 -2.15 -5.65
CA LYS A 38 18.14 -3.30 -6.13
C LYS A 38 17.16 -4.40 -6.53
N GLU A 39 17.12 -4.72 -7.80
CA GLU A 39 16.30 -5.84 -8.28
C GLU A 39 16.89 -7.20 -7.85
N TYR A 40 16.00 -8.16 -7.62
CA TYR A 40 16.41 -9.53 -7.25
C TYR A 40 17.38 -10.13 -8.27
N ASN A 41 18.42 -10.78 -7.79
CA ASN A 41 19.51 -11.39 -8.59
C ASN A 41 20.30 -10.42 -9.47
N ARG A 42 20.25 -9.10 -9.22
CA ARG A 42 21.09 -8.13 -9.92
C ARG A 42 22.18 -7.54 -9.03
N LYS A 43 23.29 -7.15 -9.67
CA LYS A 43 24.45 -6.59 -8.95
C LYS A 43 24.27 -5.11 -8.66
N ASN A 44 23.69 -4.37 -9.62
CA ASN A 44 23.61 -2.91 -9.58
C ASN A 44 22.44 -2.44 -8.73
N THR A 45 22.66 -1.30 -8.07
CA THR A 45 21.63 -0.57 -7.35
C THR A 45 21.38 0.75 -8.07
N TYR A 46 20.13 1.14 -8.22
CA TYR A 46 19.71 2.34 -8.95
C TYR A 46 18.88 3.22 -8.02
N SER A 47 19.03 4.54 -8.13
CA SER A 47 18.13 5.45 -7.41
C SER A 47 16.74 5.44 -8.05
N ALA A 48 15.71 5.43 -7.24
CA ALA A 48 14.34 5.54 -7.73
C ALA A 48 14.08 6.92 -8.34
N PHE A 49 13.24 6.96 -9.36
CA PHE A 49 12.78 8.21 -9.98
C PHE A 49 11.37 8.08 -10.54
N LEU A 50 10.70 9.20 -10.69
CA LEU A 50 9.42 9.33 -11.38
C LEU A 50 9.55 10.34 -12.51
N ILE A 51 9.10 9.99 -13.70
CA ILE A 51 8.94 10.95 -14.81
C ILE A 51 7.47 11.35 -14.88
N TYR A 52 7.19 12.65 -14.76
CA TYR A 52 5.84 13.18 -14.97
C TYR A 52 5.49 13.13 -16.45
N THR A 53 4.80 12.09 -16.87
CA THR A 53 4.36 11.90 -18.25
C THR A 53 2.97 12.47 -18.49
N GLN A 54 2.65 12.75 -19.75
CA GLN A 54 1.29 13.13 -20.14
C GLN A 54 0.26 12.06 -19.73
N GLU A 55 0.62 10.78 -19.76
CA GLU A 55 -0.25 9.69 -19.33
C GLU A 55 -0.62 9.80 -17.85
N ILE A 56 0.36 10.09 -16.98
CA ILE A 56 0.09 10.35 -15.55
C ILE A 56 -0.83 11.55 -15.37
N ALA A 57 -0.57 12.65 -16.07
CA ALA A 57 -1.41 13.84 -15.97
C ALA A 57 -2.87 13.57 -16.38
N LEU A 58 -3.08 12.84 -17.48
CA LEU A 58 -4.42 12.45 -17.94
C LEU A 58 -5.12 11.49 -16.98
N LEU A 59 -4.40 10.54 -16.38
CA LEU A 59 -4.96 9.64 -15.35
C LEU A 59 -5.38 10.42 -14.10
N MET A 60 -4.56 11.36 -13.65
CA MET A 60 -4.91 12.20 -12.51
C MET A 60 -6.17 13.04 -12.80
N GLU A 61 -6.26 13.66 -13.97
CA GLU A 61 -7.45 14.39 -14.40
C GLU A 61 -8.69 13.48 -14.42
N GLN A 62 -8.56 12.28 -14.95
CA GLN A 62 -9.66 11.31 -15.00
C GLN A 62 -10.11 10.88 -13.59
N ILE A 63 -9.18 10.68 -12.65
CA ILE A 63 -9.52 10.36 -11.26
C ILE A 63 -10.33 11.50 -10.63
N TYR A 64 -9.90 12.76 -10.78
CA TYR A 64 -10.64 13.90 -10.24
C TYR A 64 -12.03 14.06 -10.86
N LYS A 65 -12.16 13.92 -12.17
CA LYS A 65 -13.48 13.93 -12.85
C LYS A 65 -14.40 12.82 -12.36
N SER A 66 -13.86 11.61 -12.18
CA SER A 66 -14.63 10.47 -11.64
C SER A 66 -15.06 10.72 -10.20
N TYR A 67 -14.19 11.37 -9.43
CA TYR A 67 -14.49 11.76 -8.05
C TYR A 67 -15.61 12.81 -7.97
N GLU A 68 -15.62 13.83 -8.83
CA GLU A 68 -16.71 14.79 -8.91
C GLU A 68 -18.06 14.09 -9.22
N THR A 69 -18.06 13.13 -10.14
CA THR A 69 -19.22 12.31 -10.44
C THR A 69 -19.68 11.51 -9.23
N LEU A 70 -18.75 10.89 -8.50
CA LEU A 70 -19.06 10.16 -7.26
C LEU A 70 -19.68 11.06 -6.21
N LEU A 71 -19.15 12.27 -6.01
CA LEU A 71 -19.71 13.24 -5.05
C LEU A 71 -21.15 13.61 -5.42
N TYR A 72 -21.45 13.82 -6.70
CA TYR A 72 -22.80 14.08 -7.15
C TYR A 72 -23.75 12.92 -6.79
N VAL A 73 -23.33 11.67 -7.01
CA VAL A 73 -24.12 10.48 -6.66
C VAL A 73 -24.31 10.41 -5.14
N ILE A 74 -23.26 10.58 -4.35
CA ILE A 74 -23.31 10.55 -2.87
C ILE A 74 -24.34 11.55 -2.34
N HIS A 75 -24.37 12.77 -2.88
CA HIS A 75 -25.32 13.80 -2.45
C HIS A 75 -26.76 13.56 -2.92
N SER A 76 -26.95 12.73 -3.95
CA SER A 76 -28.27 12.46 -4.53
C SER A 76 -29.00 11.25 -3.92
N VAL A 77 -28.29 10.37 -3.20
CA VAL A 77 -28.89 9.17 -2.60
C VAL A 77 -29.28 9.37 -1.14
N PRO A 78 -30.37 8.72 -0.65
CA PRO A 78 -30.70 8.75 0.76
C PRO A 78 -29.61 8.18 1.65
N LYS A 79 -29.44 8.78 2.84
CA LYS A 79 -28.39 8.37 3.79
C LYS A 79 -28.40 6.86 4.08
N ILE A 80 -29.57 6.26 4.26
CA ILE A 80 -29.69 4.83 4.56
C ILE A 80 -29.09 3.95 3.45
N VAL A 81 -29.23 4.35 2.19
CA VAL A 81 -28.64 3.64 1.03
C VAL A 81 -27.14 3.81 1.05
N LEU A 82 -26.65 5.01 1.37
CA LEU A 82 -25.23 5.30 1.48
C LEU A 82 -24.57 4.50 2.61
N ASP A 83 -25.24 4.44 3.78
CA ASP A 83 -24.74 3.68 4.93
C ASP A 83 -24.65 2.18 4.60
N GLN A 84 -25.65 1.59 3.93
CA GLN A 84 -25.58 0.19 3.48
C GLN A 84 -24.51 -0.05 2.44
N PHE A 85 -24.35 0.86 1.49
CA PHE A 85 -23.28 0.76 0.49
C PHE A 85 -21.88 0.85 1.13
N THR A 86 -21.72 1.70 2.14
CA THR A 86 -20.49 1.86 2.90
C THR A 86 -20.11 0.56 3.61
N LEU A 87 -21.06 -0.06 4.32
CA LEU A 87 -20.85 -1.36 4.97
C LEU A 87 -20.43 -2.45 3.97
N LEU A 88 -21.13 -2.54 2.84
CA LEU A 88 -20.78 -3.48 1.79
C LEU A 88 -19.38 -3.21 1.22
N SER A 89 -18.99 -1.94 1.10
CA SER A 89 -17.68 -1.57 0.61
C SER A 89 -16.56 -1.99 1.57
N ILE A 90 -16.75 -1.87 2.89
CA ILE A 90 -15.80 -2.40 3.89
C ILE A 90 -15.68 -3.92 3.74
N LEU A 91 -16.82 -4.63 3.70
CA LEU A 91 -16.83 -6.08 3.58
C LEU A 91 -16.04 -6.56 2.36
N GLU A 92 -16.31 -5.96 1.19
CA GLU A 92 -15.62 -6.33 -0.04
C GLU A 92 -14.13 -5.97 0.02
N GLU A 93 -13.76 -4.81 0.56
CA GLU A 93 -12.35 -4.41 0.70
C GLU A 93 -11.59 -5.39 1.61
N VAL A 94 -12.11 -5.68 2.82
CA VAL A 94 -11.47 -6.61 3.76
C VAL A 94 -11.38 -8.01 3.16
N LYS A 95 -12.43 -8.47 2.49
CA LYS A 95 -12.42 -9.77 1.82
C LYS A 95 -11.36 -9.82 0.73
N SER A 96 -11.35 -8.83 -0.17
CA SER A 96 -10.43 -8.81 -1.31
C SER A 96 -8.98 -8.62 -0.88
N THR A 97 -8.70 -7.76 0.12
CA THR A 97 -7.34 -7.60 0.65
C THR A 97 -6.81 -8.88 1.27
N ASN A 98 -7.66 -9.67 1.94
CA ASN A 98 -7.31 -10.98 2.46
C ASN A 98 -7.06 -11.99 1.33
N GLU A 99 -7.92 -12.03 0.31
CA GLU A 99 -7.76 -12.93 -0.84
C GLU A 99 -6.46 -12.69 -1.61
N ILE A 100 -6.03 -11.43 -1.76
CA ILE A 100 -4.73 -11.08 -2.37
C ILE A 100 -3.56 -11.71 -1.60
N GLU A 101 -3.64 -11.75 -0.26
CA GLU A 101 -2.62 -12.34 0.61
C GLU A 101 -2.82 -13.86 0.81
N GLY A 102 -3.78 -14.48 0.10
CA GLY A 102 -4.08 -15.91 0.25
C GLY A 102 -4.85 -16.27 1.52
N ILE A 103 -5.36 -15.29 2.26
CA ILE A 103 -6.10 -15.48 3.50
C ILE A 103 -7.59 -15.67 3.18
N HIS A 104 -8.13 -16.79 3.61
CA HIS A 104 -9.55 -17.05 3.41
C HIS A 104 -10.42 -16.35 4.45
N SER A 105 -11.39 -15.56 3.98
CA SER A 105 -12.43 -14.91 4.80
C SER A 105 -13.78 -14.96 4.09
N THR A 106 -14.86 -15.09 4.87
CA THR A 106 -16.22 -15.14 4.32
C THR A 106 -16.98 -13.85 4.59
N ARG A 107 -17.87 -13.45 3.68
CA ARG A 107 -18.74 -12.29 3.89
C ARG A 107 -19.60 -12.42 5.15
N LYS A 108 -20.00 -13.64 5.53
CA LYS A 108 -20.79 -13.90 6.74
C LYS A 108 -19.97 -13.59 8.00
N GLU A 109 -18.77 -14.13 8.09
CA GLU A 109 -17.85 -13.88 9.21
C GLU A 109 -17.58 -12.39 9.41
N LEU A 110 -17.24 -11.68 8.32
CA LEU A 110 -16.98 -10.24 8.38
C LEU A 110 -18.25 -9.45 8.76
N ARG A 111 -19.41 -9.85 8.24
CA ARG A 111 -20.68 -9.22 8.57
C ARG A 111 -21.08 -9.40 10.03
N ASP A 112 -20.89 -10.61 10.57
CA ASP A 112 -21.21 -10.91 11.98
C ASP A 112 -20.38 -10.01 12.93
N ILE A 113 -19.17 -9.60 12.53
CA ILE A 113 -18.35 -8.64 13.29
C ILE A 113 -18.97 -7.23 13.22
N ILE A 114 -19.31 -6.74 12.03
CA ILE A 114 -19.90 -5.41 11.85
C ILE A 114 -21.25 -5.30 12.57
N ASP A 115 -22.06 -6.35 12.51
CA ASP A 115 -23.38 -6.39 13.18
C ASP A 115 -23.23 -6.62 14.71
N GLY A 116 -22.01 -6.79 15.25
CA GLY A 116 -21.74 -6.99 16.68
C GLY A 116 -22.22 -8.34 17.22
N THR A 117 -22.46 -9.31 16.35
CA THR A 117 -22.92 -10.67 16.71
C THR A 117 -21.76 -11.65 16.89
N ALA A 118 -20.58 -11.33 16.36
CA ALA A 118 -19.38 -12.11 16.52
C ALA A 118 -18.74 -11.90 17.91
N PRO A 119 -17.99 -12.90 18.44
CA PRO A 119 -17.16 -12.70 19.63
C PRO A 119 -16.14 -11.57 19.43
N ARG A 120 -15.80 -10.82 20.49
CA ARG A 120 -14.77 -9.75 20.44
C ARG A 120 -13.38 -10.25 20.00
N SER A 121 -13.10 -11.52 20.20
CA SER A 121 -11.86 -12.19 19.78
C SER A 121 -11.95 -12.80 18.37
N ALA A 122 -13.00 -12.47 17.61
CA ALA A 122 -13.13 -12.99 16.24
C ALA A 122 -11.99 -12.45 15.35
N ARG A 123 -11.53 -13.29 14.41
CA ARG A 123 -10.58 -12.89 13.37
C ARG A 123 -11.12 -11.64 12.65
N PHE A 124 -10.22 -10.80 12.18
CA PHE A 124 -10.52 -9.58 11.42
C PHE A 124 -11.27 -8.48 12.18
N THR A 125 -11.53 -8.63 13.50
CA THR A 125 -12.18 -7.58 14.29
C THR A 125 -11.37 -6.29 14.27
N SER A 126 -10.06 -6.37 14.51
CA SER A 126 -9.16 -5.20 14.46
C SER A 126 -9.14 -4.57 13.07
N VAL A 127 -9.07 -5.38 12.02
CA VAL A 127 -9.09 -4.89 10.62
C VAL A 127 -10.36 -4.11 10.33
N ILE A 128 -11.53 -4.67 10.67
CA ILE A 128 -12.83 -4.01 10.44
C ILE A 128 -12.91 -2.70 11.22
N HIS A 129 -12.55 -2.68 12.51
CA HIS A 129 -12.56 -1.47 13.32
C HIS A 129 -11.65 -0.38 12.74
N LYS A 130 -10.50 -0.73 12.17
CA LYS A 130 -9.63 0.27 11.51
C LYS A 130 -10.26 0.88 10.26
N TYR A 131 -11.02 0.08 9.48
CA TYR A 131 -11.78 0.64 8.36
C TYR A 131 -12.98 1.48 8.83
N GLU A 132 -13.60 1.16 9.97
CA GLU A 132 -14.61 2.02 10.61
C GLU A 132 -13.98 3.33 11.11
N ASP A 133 -12.80 3.29 11.73
CA ASP A 133 -12.02 4.47 12.12
C ASP A 133 -11.70 5.37 10.92
N LEU A 134 -11.30 4.77 9.79
CA LEU A 134 -11.06 5.48 8.53
C LEU A 134 -12.32 6.21 8.05
N LEU A 135 -13.47 5.54 8.07
CA LEU A 135 -14.77 6.13 7.71
C LEU A 135 -15.19 7.24 8.67
N GLY A 136 -14.95 7.04 9.97
CA GLY A 136 -15.17 8.02 11.04
C GLY A 136 -14.20 9.21 11.00
N ARG A 137 -13.22 9.19 10.09
CA ARG A 137 -12.13 10.17 10.01
C ARG A 137 -11.32 10.30 11.30
N THR A 138 -11.17 9.19 12.02
CA THR A 138 -10.29 9.11 13.19
C THR A 138 -8.85 9.42 12.76
N ASP A 139 -8.17 10.26 13.53
CA ASP A 139 -6.77 10.59 13.20
C ASP A 139 -5.84 9.46 13.59
N ILE A 140 -5.28 8.79 12.61
CA ILE A 140 -4.26 7.74 12.75
C ILE A 140 -2.92 8.34 12.35
N LYS A 141 -1.89 8.11 13.18
CA LYS A 141 -0.56 8.64 12.92
C LYS A 141 0.26 7.70 12.04
N PHE A 142 0.92 8.27 11.04
CA PHE A 142 1.89 7.60 10.17
C PHE A 142 3.04 8.57 9.83
N LYS A 143 3.72 9.08 10.87
CA LYS A 143 4.84 10.01 10.72
C LYS A 143 6.19 9.36 10.97
N THR A 144 6.22 8.34 11.82
CA THR A 144 7.43 7.65 12.24
C THR A 144 7.31 6.14 12.03
N CYS A 145 8.43 5.44 12.07
CA CYS A 145 8.46 3.98 12.01
C CYS A 145 7.74 3.35 13.21
N GLU A 146 7.79 4.00 14.38
CA GLU A 146 7.05 3.59 15.57
C GLU A 146 5.53 3.66 15.36
N ASP A 147 5.05 4.69 14.65
CA ASP A 147 3.62 4.78 14.31
C ASP A 147 3.18 3.61 13.43
N VAL A 148 3.99 3.27 12.42
CA VAL A 148 3.72 2.13 11.52
C VAL A 148 3.74 0.81 12.29
N ARG A 149 4.71 0.63 13.20
CA ARG A 149 4.80 -0.56 14.04
C ARG A 149 3.58 -0.67 14.96
N ALA A 150 3.22 0.39 15.66
CA ALA A 150 2.06 0.39 16.56
C ALA A 150 0.75 0.12 15.81
N PHE A 151 0.62 0.67 14.60
CA PHE A 151 -0.51 0.38 13.73
C PHE A 151 -0.55 -1.10 13.30
N TYR A 152 0.59 -1.65 12.87
CA TYR A 152 0.68 -3.06 12.47
C TYR A 152 0.32 -4.00 13.63
N ASP A 153 0.81 -3.71 14.84
CA ASP A 153 0.54 -4.51 16.04
C ASP A 153 -0.96 -4.58 16.36
N ASP A 154 -1.69 -3.48 16.16
CA ASP A 154 -3.14 -3.43 16.39
C ASP A 154 -3.94 -3.96 15.18
N PHE A 155 -3.43 -3.81 13.97
CA PHE A 155 -4.16 -4.09 12.73
C PHE A 155 -4.04 -5.54 12.25
N ALA A 156 -2.82 -6.09 12.20
CA ALA A 156 -2.54 -7.36 11.51
C ALA A 156 -1.79 -8.38 12.37
N HIS A 157 -0.98 -7.97 13.34
CA HIS A 157 -0.05 -8.83 14.05
C HIS A 157 -0.73 -10.06 14.67
N ALA A 158 -1.83 -9.87 15.39
CA ALA A 158 -2.52 -10.98 16.06
C ALA A 158 -2.97 -12.08 15.10
N GLU A 159 -3.42 -11.70 13.91
CA GLU A 159 -3.84 -12.65 12.87
C GLU A 159 -2.64 -13.36 12.23
N VAL A 160 -1.59 -12.58 11.92
CA VAL A 160 -0.35 -13.10 11.34
C VAL A 160 0.27 -14.17 12.23
N ILE A 161 0.35 -13.92 13.55
CA ILE A 161 0.91 -14.89 14.52
C ILE A 161 0.00 -16.09 14.74
N ALA A 162 -1.32 -15.89 14.69
CA ALA A 162 -2.27 -17.00 14.79
C ALA A 162 -2.17 -17.94 13.58
N GLU A 163 -1.83 -17.43 12.40
CA GLU A 163 -1.63 -18.25 11.19
C GLU A 163 -0.25 -18.91 11.17
N ASN A 164 0.80 -18.17 11.50
CA ASN A 164 2.16 -18.68 11.57
C ASN A 164 2.96 -17.98 12.67
N PRO A 165 3.20 -18.65 13.83
CA PRO A 165 4.00 -18.07 14.93
C PRO A 165 5.44 -17.70 14.54
N ASP A 166 6.00 -18.29 13.49
CA ASP A 166 7.37 -17.96 13.02
C ASP A 166 7.45 -16.56 12.40
N ASN A 167 6.30 -15.94 12.11
CA ASN A 167 6.22 -14.55 11.63
C ASN A 167 6.32 -13.50 12.76
N GLU A 168 6.55 -13.94 14.04
CA GLU A 168 6.80 -13.02 15.15
C GLU A 168 8.00 -12.12 14.87
N LEU A 169 7.82 -10.82 15.12
CA LEU A 169 8.86 -9.84 14.83
C LEU A 169 9.99 -9.92 15.88
N ASP A 170 11.19 -10.09 15.38
CA ASP A 170 12.42 -10.29 16.15
C ASP A 170 13.31 -9.05 16.22
N GLY A 171 12.92 -7.97 15.55
CA GLY A 171 13.61 -6.68 15.55
C GLY A 171 13.07 -5.70 16.60
N LYS A 172 13.66 -4.51 16.62
CA LYS A 172 13.20 -3.40 17.47
C LYS A 172 11.84 -2.86 17.02
N LEU A 173 11.68 -2.66 15.71
CA LEU A 173 10.47 -2.15 15.07
C LEU A 173 9.97 -3.10 13.97
N PHE A 174 10.90 -3.71 13.22
CA PHE A 174 10.62 -4.53 12.06
C PHE A 174 11.31 -5.89 12.16
N ARG A 175 11.29 -6.67 11.11
CA ARG A 175 12.00 -7.95 11.03
C ARG A 175 13.51 -7.77 10.91
N LYS A 176 14.28 -8.74 11.39
CA LYS A 176 15.74 -8.81 11.21
C LYS A 176 16.15 -9.72 10.06
N SER A 177 15.39 -10.80 9.85
CA SER A 177 15.74 -11.79 8.85
C SER A 177 15.21 -11.43 7.46
N SER A 178 15.77 -12.06 6.44
CA SER A 178 15.32 -11.93 5.06
C SER A 178 13.91 -12.47 4.88
N VAL A 179 13.18 -11.84 3.96
CA VAL A 179 11.90 -12.35 3.46
C VAL A 179 11.94 -12.33 1.94
N ASP A 180 11.56 -13.44 1.34
CA ASP A 180 11.46 -13.56 -0.12
C ASP A 180 9.99 -13.41 -0.53
N ILE A 181 9.76 -12.64 -1.59
CA ILE A 181 8.46 -12.43 -2.18
C ILE A 181 8.38 -13.25 -3.45
N ASP A 182 7.48 -14.22 -3.46
CA ASP A 182 7.31 -15.15 -4.57
C ASP A 182 6.20 -14.70 -5.52
N SER A 183 6.36 -15.04 -6.78
CA SER A 183 5.27 -14.97 -7.75
C SER A 183 4.25 -16.08 -7.47
N GLY A 184 3.01 -15.94 -7.97
CA GLY A 184 2.01 -17.02 -7.89
C GLY A 184 2.43 -18.35 -8.51
N THR A 185 3.61 -18.41 -9.15
CA THR A 185 4.23 -19.64 -9.70
C THR A 185 5.36 -20.19 -8.80
N GLY A 186 5.55 -19.66 -7.60
CA GLY A 186 6.59 -20.08 -6.65
C GLY A 186 8.02 -19.64 -7.02
N LYS A 187 8.17 -18.65 -7.90
CA LYS A 187 9.47 -18.07 -8.22
C LYS A 187 9.68 -16.80 -7.43
N THR A 188 10.78 -16.70 -6.68
CA THR A 188 11.16 -15.47 -5.98
C THR A 188 11.38 -14.34 -6.98
N ILE A 189 10.65 -13.26 -6.80
CA ILE A 189 10.68 -12.06 -7.65
C ILE A 189 11.32 -10.86 -6.97
N HIS A 190 11.31 -10.84 -5.66
CA HIS A 190 11.90 -9.78 -4.86
C HIS A 190 12.36 -10.33 -3.50
N GLN A 191 13.34 -9.67 -2.90
CA GLN A 191 13.80 -9.91 -1.54
C GLN A 191 13.67 -8.61 -0.76
N GLY A 192 12.96 -8.65 0.36
CA GLY A 192 12.77 -7.48 1.20
C GLY A 192 14.10 -6.91 1.70
N VAL A 193 14.12 -5.63 1.99
CA VAL A 193 15.32 -4.91 2.43
C VAL A 193 15.88 -5.51 3.73
N MET A 194 17.19 -5.56 3.88
CA MET A 194 17.95 -5.92 5.10
C MET A 194 19.18 -5.03 5.22
N PRO A 195 19.77 -4.91 6.43
CA PRO A 195 19.24 -5.30 7.76
C PRO A 195 18.15 -4.35 8.28
N GLU A 196 17.69 -4.57 9.52
CA GLU A 196 16.62 -3.77 10.13
C GLU A 196 16.93 -2.26 10.14
N GLU A 197 18.16 -1.87 10.42
CA GLU A 197 18.55 -0.45 10.43
C GLU A 197 18.32 0.21 9.07
N ARG A 198 18.50 -0.55 8.00
CA ARG A 198 18.22 -0.08 6.64
C ARG A 198 16.71 -0.03 6.37
N ILE A 199 15.95 -1.01 6.88
CA ILE A 199 14.48 -0.97 6.81
C ILE A 199 13.99 0.32 7.48
N ILE A 200 14.44 0.61 8.71
CA ILE A 200 14.05 1.81 9.46
C ILE A 200 14.41 3.07 8.67
N SER A 201 15.63 3.18 8.17
CA SER A 201 16.08 4.38 7.43
C SER A 201 15.24 4.62 6.16
N LEU A 202 15.00 3.59 5.36
CA LEU A 202 14.23 3.72 4.11
C LEU A 202 12.73 3.92 4.36
N MET A 203 12.18 3.30 5.41
CA MET A 203 10.79 3.48 5.81
C MET A 203 10.56 4.91 6.33
N GLN A 204 11.48 5.45 7.14
CA GLN A 204 11.39 6.82 7.60
C GLN A 204 11.40 7.81 6.42
N TYR A 205 12.28 7.61 5.43
CA TYR A 205 12.29 8.40 4.20
C TYR A 205 10.97 8.29 3.42
N ALA A 206 10.42 7.07 3.29
CA ALA A 206 9.14 6.87 2.62
C ALA A 206 7.98 7.58 3.34
N LEU A 207 7.98 7.59 4.68
CA LEU A 207 6.99 8.30 5.50
C LEU A 207 7.13 9.82 5.38
N GLU A 208 8.33 10.35 5.34
CA GLU A 208 8.59 11.78 5.09
C GLU A 208 8.01 12.21 3.74
N LEU A 209 8.26 11.44 2.69
CA LEU A 209 7.68 11.69 1.36
C LEU A 209 6.15 11.60 1.37
N LEU A 210 5.59 10.61 2.05
CA LEU A 210 4.13 10.45 2.16
C LEU A 210 3.46 11.67 2.83
N ASN A 211 4.15 12.30 3.79
CA ASN A 211 3.68 13.47 4.53
C ASN A 211 4.10 14.80 3.88
N ASP A 212 4.88 14.80 2.80
CA ASP A 212 5.30 16.01 2.10
C ASP A 212 4.17 16.56 1.21
N GLU A 213 3.48 17.60 1.69
CA GLU A 213 2.38 18.24 0.97
C GLU A 213 2.83 19.04 -0.27
N SER A 214 4.13 19.25 -0.47
CA SER A 214 4.66 19.84 -1.70
C SER A 214 4.57 18.89 -2.90
N VAL A 215 4.45 17.57 -2.64
CA VAL A 215 4.23 16.54 -3.66
C VAL A 215 2.73 16.26 -3.82
N PRO A 216 2.18 16.23 -5.05
CA PRO A 216 0.76 15.93 -5.26
C PRO A 216 0.32 14.63 -4.61
N LEU A 217 -0.85 14.62 -3.96
CA LEU A 217 -1.35 13.50 -3.15
C LEU A 217 -1.27 12.15 -3.88
N LEU A 218 -1.84 12.06 -5.08
CA LEU A 218 -1.86 10.79 -5.83
C LEU A 218 -0.46 10.28 -6.15
N VAL A 219 0.49 11.21 -6.35
CA VAL A 219 1.90 10.88 -6.62
C VAL A 219 2.57 10.34 -5.36
N ARG A 220 2.52 11.10 -4.24
CA ARG A 220 3.20 10.69 -3.00
C ARG A 220 2.64 9.38 -2.43
N VAL A 221 1.33 9.17 -2.51
CA VAL A 221 0.69 7.93 -2.06
C VAL A 221 1.11 6.74 -2.95
N SER A 222 1.14 6.91 -4.28
CA SER A 222 1.57 5.84 -5.19
C SER A 222 3.05 5.48 -5.02
N ILE A 223 3.91 6.48 -4.76
CA ILE A 223 5.34 6.24 -4.52
C ILE A 223 5.54 5.56 -3.16
N PHE A 224 4.83 6.00 -2.12
CA PHE A 224 4.87 5.36 -0.81
C PHE A 224 4.46 3.89 -0.90
N HIS A 225 3.35 3.59 -1.58
CA HIS A 225 2.88 2.22 -1.80
C HIS A 225 3.97 1.35 -2.46
N TYR A 226 4.62 1.85 -3.50
CA TYR A 226 5.73 1.15 -4.14
C TYR A 226 6.93 0.96 -3.19
N PHE A 227 7.31 2.00 -2.42
CA PHE A 227 8.43 1.92 -1.49
C PHE A 227 8.14 0.99 -0.32
N PHE A 228 6.94 1.01 0.24
CA PHE A 228 6.54 0.09 1.28
C PHE A 228 6.61 -1.37 0.81
N ALA A 229 6.04 -1.65 -0.36
CA ALA A 229 6.11 -2.98 -0.97
C ALA A 229 7.55 -3.44 -1.25
N TYR A 230 8.43 -2.52 -1.69
CA TYR A 230 9.85 -2.79 -1.92
C TYR A 230 10.62 -3.05 -0.61
N ILE A 231 10.41 -2.23 0.41
CA ILE A 231 11.08 -2.37 1.72
C ILE A 231 10.64 -3.66 2.40
N HIS A 232 9.34 -3.93 2.38
CA HIS A 232 8.70 -5.12 2.95
C HIS A 232 9.06 -5.32 4.42
N PRO A 233 8.64 -4.40 5.33
CA PRO A 233 9.21 -4.30 6.68
C PRO A 233 8.83 -5.43 7.63
N PHE A 234 7.76 -6.18 7.38
CA PHE A 234 7.24 -7.25 8.21
C PHE A 234 7.49 -8.63 7.58
N TYR A 235 7.37 -9.71 8.35
CA TYR A 235 7.41 -11.07 7.82
C TYR A 235 6.18 -11.39 6.99
N ASP A 236 5.00 -10.92 7.45
CA ASP A 236 3.71 -11.06 6.77
C ASP A 236 2.81 -9.84 7.08
N GLY A 237 1.66 -9.71 6.39
CA GLY A 237 0.73 -8.59 6.56
C GLY A 237 1.16 -7.28 5.90
N ASN A 238 2.25 -7.29 5.13
CA ASN A 238 2.77 -6.09 4.47
C ASN A 238 1.76 -5.49 3.50
N GLY A 239 1.16 -6.30 2.62
CA GLY A 239 0.22 -5.83 1.63
C GLY A 239 -1.05 -5.24 2.25
N ARG A 240 -1.61 -5.88 3.28
CA ARG A 240 -2.79 -5.39 4.01
C ARG A 240 -2.51 -4.04 4.67
N THR A 241 -1.36 -3.94 5.37
CA THR A 241 -0.92 -2.71 6.05
C THR A 241 -0.72 -1.57 5.04
N ASP A 242 -0.03 -1.81 3.97
CA ASP A 242 0.25 -0.82 2.92
C ASP A 242 -1.03 -0.32 2.23
N ARG A 243 -1.94 -1.22 1.85
CA ARG A 243 -3.24 -0.84 1.26
C ARG A 243 -4.08 -0.02 2.22
N PHE A 244 -4.08 -0.36 3.52
CA PHE A 244 -4.78 0.46 4.51
C PHE A 244 -4.19 1.86 4.63
N ILE A 245 -2.86 2.00 4.76
CA ILE A 245 -2.19 3.31 4.84
C ILE A 245 -2.51 4.15 3.60
N THR A 246 -2.45 3.53 2.42
CA THR A 246 -2.84 4.15 1.15
C THR A 246 -4.29 4.66 1.18
N SER A 247 -5.24 3.82 1.59
CA SER A 247 -6.65 4.18 1.75
C SER A 247 -6.84 5.33 2.75
N TYR A 248 -6.14 5.28 3.86
CA TYR A 248 -6.20 6.30 4.90
C TYR A 248 -5.75 7.68 4.38
N PHE A 249 -4.61 7.76 3.70
CA PHE A 249 -4.14 9.04 3.13
C PHE A 249 -5.07 9.57 2.03
N LEU A 250 -5.62 8.70 1.21
CA LEU A 250 -6.64 9.10 0.22
C LEU A 250 -7.90 9.62 0.90
N SER A 251 -8.37 9.00 2.00
CA SER A 251 -9.58 9.39 2.71
C SER A 251 -9.50 10.77 3.38
N LYS A 252 -8.29 11.28 3.64
CA LYS A 252 -8.10 12.65 4.16
C LYS A 252 -8.47 13.74 3.14
N HIS A 253 -8.38 13.43 1.85
CA HIS A 253 -8.59 14.38 0.76
C HIS A 253 -9.82 14.06 -0.09
N PHE A 254 -10.16 12.77 -0.19
CA PHE A 254 -11.35 12.30 -0.87
C PHE A 254 -12.44 11.90 0.12
N HIS A 255 -13.66 11.71 -0.37
CA HIS A 255 -14.69 11.07 0.43
C HIS A 255 -14.24 9.65 0.78
N PRO A 256 -14.41 9.17 2.04
CA PRO A 256 -13.91 7.85 2.44
C PRO A 256 -14.32 6.69 1.52
N LEU A 257 -15.52 6.72 0.96
CA LEU A 257 -15.94 5.72 -0.03
C LEU A 257 -15.06 5.65 -1.28
N ALA A 258 -14.43 6.75 -1.68
CA ALA A 258 -13.51 6.76 -2.82
C ALA A 258 -12.15 6.12 -2.49
N SER A 259 -11.81 6.02 -1.21
CA SER A 259 -10.55 5.41 -0.74
C SER A 259 -10.70 3.93 -0.37
N LEU A 260 -11.93 3.44 -0.19
CA LEU A 260 -12.21 2.01 -0.10
C LEU A 260 -12.15 1.38 -1.50
N ARG A 261 -11.91 0.09 -1.58
CA ARG A 261 -11.88 -0.70 -2.82
C ARG A 261 -10.56 -0.60 -3.60
N LEU A 262 -9.44 -0.34 -2.90
CA LEU A 262 -8.11 -0.44 -3.51
C LEU A 262 -7.72 -1.89 -3.82
N SER A 263 -8.37 -2.85 -3.18
CA SER A 263 -8.14 -4.30 -3.35
C SER A 263 -9.10 -4.96 -4.34
N ILE A 264 -10.00 -4.20 -4.97
CA ILE A 264 -11.08 -4.73 -5.85
C ILE A 264 -10.81 -4.43 -7.31
#